data_fed12d2b058d21b0c3cc8c7a50b48683
#
_entry.id   fed12d2b058d21b0c3cc8c7a50b48683
#
_cell.length_a   1.000
_cell.length_b   1.000
_cell.length_c   1.000
_cell.angle_alpha   90.00
_cell.angle_beta   90.00
_cell.angle_gamma   90.00
#
_symmetry.space_group_name_H-M   'P 1'
#
loop_
_entity.id
_entity.type
_entity.pdbx_description
1 polymer ?
#
loop_
_entity_poly.entity_id
_entity_poly.type
_entity_poly.pdbx_seq_one_letter_code
_entity_poly.pdbx_strand_id
1 'polypeptide(L)'
;MKRTHLHVLLVAAVVLFALNMRAGVTSIGPVLQEIQDSLHMSDAMAGFLTSLPTLIFALVGLITPMLSRRCGLHVTMLVAMVALSLGLIVRAFMGGTAGFIVFSIVALAGIAITNVLMPAFVKTHFPQRIPTFTAVYSTALTAMAFLSSIVVAPMSHSMSTGWRGAIGFWGLLALLAVIPAAIPV
;
A
#
# COMPACT_ATOMS: atom_id res chain seq x y z
N MET A 1 16.06 -21.40 -19.07
CA MET A 1 15.22 -21.47 -17.85
C MET A 1 15.23 -20.17 -17.03
N LYS A 2 16.34 -19.44 -16.85
CA LYS A 2 16.39 -18.22 -15.99
C LYS A 2 15.51 -17.04 -16.46
N ARG A 3 15.34 -16.79 -17.76
CA ARG A 3 14.54 -15.64 -18.27
C ARG A 3 13.02 -15.79 -18.01
N THR A 4 12.48 -17.00 -18.11
CA THR A 4 11.03 -17.24 -17.89
C THR A 4 10.65 -17.02 -16.42
N HIS A 5 11.48 -17.46 -15.47
CA HIS A 5 11.24 -17.24 -14.05
C HIS A 5 11.29 -15.76 -13.68
N LEU A 6 12.22 -15.00 -14.27
CA LEU A 6 12.32 -13.56 -14.05
C LEU A 6 11.07 -12.82 -14.56
N HIS A 7 10.56 -13.17 -15.74
CA HIS A 7 9.32 -12.59 -16.26
C HIS A 7 8.11 -12.88 -15.36
N VAL A 8 7.96 -14.11 -14.86
CA VAL A 8 6.87 -14.47 -13.93
C VAL A 8 6.96 -13.65 -12.64
N LEU A 9 8.17 -13.51 -12.08
CA LEU A 9 8.39 -12.69 -10.88
C LEU A 9 8.07 -11.21 -11.09
N LEU A 10 8.43 -10.64 -12.23
CA LEU A 10 8.11 -9.25 -12.56
C LEU A 10 6.60 -9.02 -12.75
N VAL A 11 5.90 -9.97 -13.37
CA VAL A 11 4.44 -9.93 -13.50
C VAL A 11 3.78 -10.02 -12.11
N ALA A 12 4.24 -10.96 -11.29
CA ALA A 12 3.77 -11.09 -9.91
C ALA A 12 4.03 -9.81 -9.09
N ALA A 13 5.20 -9.17 -9.28
CA ALA A 13 5.52 -7.89 -8.65
C ALA A 13 4.50 -6.80 -9.00
N VAL A 14 4.19 -6.63 -10.30
CA VAL A 14 3.21 -5.63 -10.77
C VAL A 14 1.86 -5.83 -10.10
N VAL A 15 1.38 -7.08 -10.05
CA VAL A 15 0.09 -7.41 -9.45
C VAL A 15 0.12 -7.23 -7.93
N LEU A 16 1.14 -7.73 -7.25
CA LEU A 16 1.28 -7.61 -5.78
C LEU A 16 1.40 -6.14 -5.36
N PHE A 17 2.17 -5.32 -6.08
CA PHE A 17 2.26 -3.88 -5.80
C PHE A 17 0.89 -3.23 -5.92
N ALA A 18 0.17 -3.48 -7.02
CA ALA A 18 -1.15 -2.93 -7.25
C ALA A 18 -2.15 -3.31 -6.14
N LEU A 19 -2.20 -4.59 -5.76
CA LEU A 19 -3.08 -5.08 -4.70
C LEU A 19 -2.80 -4.37 -3.38
N ASN A 20 -1.54 -4.24 -2.99
CA ASN A 20 -1.16 -3.65 -1.71
C ASN A 20 -1.37 -2.13 -1.65
N MET A 21 -1.16 -1.42 -2.77
CA MET A 21 -1.37 0.02 -2.84
C MET A 21 -2.81 0.43 -2.49
N ARG A 22 -3.79 -0.41 -2.81
CA ARG A 22 -5.21 -0.08 -2.59
C ARG A 22 -5.73 -0.59 -1.26
N ALA A 23 -5.38 -1.80 -0.86
CA ALA A 23 -5.80 -2.38 0.42
C ALA A 23 -5.45 -1.49 1.62
N GLY A 24 -4.26 -0.91 1.62
CA GLY A 24 -3.79 -0.04 2.71
C GLY A 24 -4.60 1.25 2.90
N VAL A 25 -5.22 1.75 1.84
CA VAL A 25 -6.04 2.99 1.87
C VAL A 25 -7.50 2.65 2.16
N THR A 26 -8.08 1.74 1.38
CA THR A 26 -9.53 1.50 1.36
C THR A 26 -10.04 0.65 2.53
N SER A 27 -9.16 -0.06 3.23
CA SER A 27 -9.51 -0.86 4.41
C SER A 27 -9.85 -0.03 5.67
N ILE A 28 -9.53 1.26 5.73
CA ILE A 28 -9.82 2.09 6.92
C ILE A 28 -11.29 2.50 6.95
N GLY A 29 -11.86 2.90 5.81
CA GLY A 29 -13.21 3.48 5.76
C GLY A 29 -14.28 2.63 6.47
N PRO A 30 -14.44 1.34 6.12
CA PRO A 30 -15.50 0.50 6.70
C PRO A 30 -15.36 0.23 8.21
N VAL A 31 -14.16 0.37 8.79
CA VAL A 31 -13.88 0.15 10.23
C VAL A 31 -13.50 1.44 10.95
N LEU A 32 -13.71 2.60 10.33
CA LEU A 32 -13.32 3.90 10.88
C LEU A 32 -13.95 4.16 12.24
N GLN A 33 -15.24 3.83 12.40
CA GLN A 33 -15.96 4.02 13.68
C GLN A 33 -15.34 3.16 14.79
N GLU A 34 -15.03 1.89 14.49
CA GLU A 34 -14.38 0.99 15.45
C GLU A 34 -13.00 1.51 15.89
N ILE A 35 -12.23 2.07 14.93
CA ILE A 35 -10.93 2.69 15.19
C ILE A 35 -11.10 3.92 16.09
N GLN A 36 -12.07 4.78 15.76
CA GLN A 36 -12.36 6.02 16.48
C GLN A 36 -12.73 5.72 17.94
N ASP A 37 -13.65 4.79 18.17
CA ASP A 37 -14.09 4.39 19.49
C ASP A 37 -12.96 3.75 20.30
N SER A 38 -12.20 2.85 19.68
CA SER A 38 -11.09 2.12 20.32
C SER A 38 -9.89 3.02 20.70
N LEU A 39 -9.61 4.04 19.89
CA LEU A 39 -8.48 4.96 20.12
C LEU A 39 -8.91 6.27 20.80
N HIS A 40 -10.19 6.41 21.16
CA HIS A 40 -10.77 7.65 21.72
C HIS A 40 -10.47 8.88 20.83
N MET A 41 -10.63 8.69 19.52
CA MET A 41 -10.29 9.69 18.52
C MET A 41 -11.43 10.69 18.35
N SER A 42 -11.13 11.99 18.35
CA SER A 42 -12.14 13.01 18.06
C SER A 42 -12.61 12.97 16.60
N ASP A 43 -13.81 13.46 16.31
CA ASP A 43 -14.35 13.54 14.94
C ASP A 43 -13.43 14.34 13.99
N ALA A 44 -12.83 15.42 14.50
CA ALA A 44 -11.88 16.20 13.73
C ALA A 44 -10.63 15.37 13.34
N MET A 45 -10.15 14.50 14.24
CA MET A 45 -9.01 13.64 13.99
C MET A 45 -9.37 12.49 13.04
N ALA A 46 -10.57 11.94 13.12
CA ALA A 46 -11.09 10.96 12.16
C ALA A 46 -11.23 11.57 10.75
N GLY A 47 -11.73 12.81 10.67
CA GLY A 47 -11.77 13.58 9.42
C GLY A 47 -10.36 13.86 8.85
N PHE A 48 -9.40 14.19 9.71
CA PHE A 48 -8.00 14.34 9.29
C PHE A 48 -7.43 13.02 8.75
N LEU A 49 -7.66 11.91 9.45
CA LEU A 49 -7.21 10.58 9.02
C LEU A 49 -7.73 10.20 7.62
N THR A 50 -8.98 10.51 7.33
CA THR A 50 -9.59 10.23 6.01
C THR A 50 -9.06 11.15 4.90
N SER A 51 -8.57 12.33 5.25
CA SER A 51 -7.96 13.30 4.33
C SER A 51 -6.46 13.02 4.08
N LEU A 52 -5.80 12.27 4.98
CA LEU A 52 -4.37 11.97 4.89
C LEU A 52 -3.93 11.39 3.55
N PRO A 53 -4.64 10.44 2.91
CA PRO A 53 -4.21 9.89 1.63
C PRO A 53 -4.00 10.98 0.57
N THR A 54 -4.94 11.92 0.46
CA THR A 54 -4.86 13.01 -0.51
C THR A 54 -3.68 13.94 -0.23
N LEU A 55 -3.47 14.32 1.03
CA LEU A 55 -2.37 15.18 1.44
C LEU A 55 -1.01 14.53 1.21
N ILE A 56 -0.86 13.28 1.61
CA ILE A 56 0.41 12.54 1.46
C ILE A 56 0.70 12.27 -0.02
N PHE A 57 -0.31 11.95 -0.83
CA PHE A 57 -0.12 11.74 -2.26
C PHE A 57 0.32 13.02 -2.96
N ALA A 58 -0.23 14.17 -2.58
CA ALA A 58 0.20 15.46 -3.12
C ALA A 58 1.66 15.76 -2.74
N LEU A 59 2.01 15.69 -1.47
CA LEU A 59 3.35 16.05 -0.98
C LEU A 59 4.43 15.06 -1.44
N VAL A 60 4.21 13.77 -1.21
CA VAL A 60 5.18 12.71 -1.53
C VAL A 60 5.27 12.50 -3.03
N GLY A 61 4.15 12.63 -3.75
CA GLY A 61 4.12 12.54 -5.21
C GLY A 61 5.04 13.54 -5.90
N LEU A 62 5.12 14.77 -5.38
CA LEU A 62 6.01 15.81 -5.92
C LEU A 62 7.50 15.47 -5.78
N ILE A 63 7.89 14.87 -4.66
CA ILE A 63 9.31 14.56 -4.38
C ILE A 63 9.74 13.21 -4.95
N THR A 64 8.81 12.31 -5.23
CA THR A 64 9.09 10.94 -5.69
C THR A 64 9.98 10.88 -6.95
N PRO A 65 9.76 11.68 -8.00
CA PRO A 65 10.62 11.65 -9.19
C PRO A 65 12.06 12.05 -8.88
N MET A 66 12.27 12.99 -7.96
CA MET A 66 13.60 13.42 -7.54
C MET A 66 14.30 12.30 -6.75
N LEU A 67 13.57 11.64 -5.85
CA LEU A 67 14.07 10.52 -5.06
C LEU A 67 14.50 9.35 -5.96
N SER A 68 13.65 8.99 -6.92
CA SER A 68 13.94 7.92 -7.88
C SER A 68 15.12 8.23 -8.80
N ARG A 69 15.35 9.51 -9.16
CA ARG A 69 16.53 9.92 -9.93
C ARG A 69 17.83 9.80 -9.11
N ARG A 70 17.79 10.04 -7.80
CA ARG A 70 18.96 9.97 -6.92
C ARG A 70 19.31 8.56 -6.48
N CYS A 71 18.31 7.79 -6.05
CA CYS A 71 18.49 6.47 -5.46
C CYS A 71 18.29 5.32 -6.46
N GLY A 72 17.74 5.61 -7.64
CA GLY A 72 17.32 4.61 -8.62
C GLY A 72 15.92 4.07 -8.39
N LEU A 73 15.30 3.56 -9.45
CA LEU A 73 13.91 3.08 -9.46
C LEU A 73 13.71 1.91 -8.48
N HIS A 74 14.57 0.90 -8.54
CA HIS A 74 14.43 -0.31 -7.73
C HIS A 74 14.59 -0.05 -6.24
N VAL A 75 15.62 0.69 -5.85
CA VAL A 75 15.86 1.02 -4.44
C VAL A 75 14.71 1.85 -3.89
N THR A 76 14.23 2.83 -4.64
CA THR A 76 13.10 3.66 -4.21
C THR A 76 11.81 2.84 -4.06
N MET A 77 11.52 1.91 -4.98
CA MET A 77 10.37 1.02 -4.87
C MET A 77 10.51 0.04 -3.70
N LEU A 78 11.70 -0.52 -3.47
CA LEU A 78 11.93 -1.40 -2.32
C LEU A 78 11.69 -0.68 -1.00
N VAL A 79 12.28 0.51 -0.82
CA VAL A 79 12.08 1.33 0.37
C VAL A 79 10.60 1.69 0.55
N ALA A 80 9.91 2.03 -0.53
CA ALA A 80 8.48 2.33 -0.50
C ALA A 80 7.64 1.12 -0.05
N MET A 81 7.94 -0.08 -0.56
CA MET A 81 7.24 -1.31 -0.16
C MET A 81 7.51 -1.69 1.29
N VAL A 82 8.75 -1.53 1.75
CA VAL A 82 9.11 -1.73 3.17
C VAL A 82 8.38 -0.73 4.06
N ALA A 83 8.38 0.56 3.71
CA ALA A 83 7.66 1.60 4.45
C ALA A 83 6.15 1.32 4.52
N LEU A 84 5.55 0.92 3.39
CA LEU A 84 4.15 0.51 3.32
C LEU A 84 3.86 -0.66 4.26
N SER A 85 4.64 -1.74 4.17
CA SER A 85 4.42 -2.96 4.96
C SER A 85 4.59 -2.69 6.45
N LEU A 86 5.69 -2.04 6.85
CA LEU A 86 5.96 -1.68 8.24
C LEU A 86 4.89 -0.71 8.77
N GLY A 87 4.53 0.30 8.00
CA GLY A 87 3.49 1.25 8.38
C GLY A 87 2.14 0.58 8.63
N LEU A 88 1.72 -0.33 7.75
CA LEU A 88 0.47 -1.07 7.91
C LEU A 88 0.48 -2.01 9.13
N ILE A 89 1.58 -2.73 9.33
CA ILE A 89 1.71 -3.68 10.45
C ILE A 89 1.77 -2.91 11.76
N VAL A 90 2.69 -1.96 11.89
CA VAL A 90 2.93 -1.27 13.15
C VAL A 90 1.71 -0.46 13.58
N ARG A 91 1.01 0.22 12.65
CA ARG A 91 -0.21 0.97 13.01
C ARG A 91 -1.30 0.09 13.63
N ALA A 92 -1.40 -1.19 13.21
CA ALA A 92 -2.39 -2.12 13.77
C ALA A 92 -2.15 -2.43 15.25
N PHE A 93 -0.91 -2.33 15.72
CA PHE A 93 -0.53 -2.58 17.12
C PHE A 93 -0.48 -1.31 17.98
N MET A 94 -0.61 -0.12 17.38
CA MET A 94 -0.57 1.12 18.14
C MET A 94 -1.79 1.27 19.06
N GLY A 95 -1.52 1.57 20.34
CA GLY A 95 -2.55 1.77 21.37
C GLY A 95 -3.08 3.21 21.44
N GLY A 96 -2.52 4.14 20.68
CA GLY A 96 -2.89 5.57 20.73
C GLY A 96 -3.03 6.20 19.36
N THR A 97 -3.88 7.23 19.29
CA THR A 97 -4.20 8.00 18.08
C THR A 97 -2.95 8.55 17.37
N ALA A 98 -2.00 9.14 18.11
CA ALA A 98 -0.79 9.71 17.52
C ALA A 98 0.07 8.67 16.82
N GLY A 99 0.32 7.52 17.45
CA GLY A 99 1.06 6.41 16.84
C GLY A 99 0.35 5.85 15.60
N PHE A 100 -0.96 5.66 15.67
CA PHE A 100 -1.76 5.20 14.54
C PHE A 100 -1.65 6.14 13.33
N ILE A 101 -1.72 7.47 13.54
CA ILE A 101 -1.59 8.47 12.47
C ILE A 101 -0.18 8.48 11.90
N VAL A 102 0.88 8.50 12.74
CA VAL A 102 2.27 8.51 12.26
C VAL A 102 2.55 7.31 11.36
N PHE A 103 2.20 6.11 11.79
CA PHE A 103 2.43 4.91 10.96
C PHE A 103 1.48 4.82 9.76
N SER A 104 0.30 5.43 9.81
CA SER A 104 -0.53 5.63 8.63
C SER A 104 0.13 6.56 7.62
N ILE A 105 0.79 7.65 8.04
CA ILE A 105 1.57 8.53 7.17
C ILE A 105 2.71 7.76 6.50
N VAL A 106 3.45 6.94 7.27
CA VAL A 106 4.54 6.10 6.72
C VAL A 106 4.02 5.13 5.66
N ALA A 107 2.92 4.43 5.94
CA ALA A 107 2.28 3.53 4.99
C ALA A 107 1.83 4.26 3.71
N LEU A 108 1.14 5.39 3.88
CA LEU A 108 0.64 6.21 2.78
C LEU A 108 1.77 6.80 1.92
N ALA A 109 2.89 7.19 2.53
CA ALA A 109 4.07 7.62 1.80
C ALA A 109 4.64 6.50 0.91
N GLY A 110 4.74 5.27 1.43
CA GLY A 110 5.11 4.10 0.64
C GLY A 110 4.15 3.85 -0.53
N ILE A 111 2.83 3.95 -0.29
CA ILE A 111 1.81 3.84 -1.33
C ILE A 111 1.96 4.94 -2.39
N ALA A 112 2.15 6.19 -1.99
CA ALA A 112 2.28 7.33 -2.89
C ALA A 112 3.51 7.18 -3.81
N ILE A 113 4.66 6.81 -3.24
CA ILE A 113 5.89 6.56 -4.01
C ILE A 113 5.66 5.44 -5.04
N THR A 114 5.11 4.31 -4.60
CA THR A 114 4.85 3.17 -5.50
C THR A 114 3.88 3.53 -6.62
N ASN A 115 2.82 4.30 -6.31
CA ASN A 115 1.83 4.77 -7.29
C ASN A 115 2.48 5.62 -8.40
N VAL A 116 3.35 6.55 -8.02
CA VAL A 116 4.06 7.42 -8.98
C VAL A 116 5.07 6.63 -9.80
N LEU A 117 5.73 5.65 -9.22
CA LEU A 117 6.78 4.87 -9.90
C LEU A 117 6.25 3.68 -10.71
N MET A 118 5.01 3.25 -10.48
CA MET A 118 4.43 2.08 -11.17
C MET A 118 4.47 2.19 -12.70
N PRO A 119 4.08 3.31 -13.34
CA PRO A 119 4.20 3.46 -14.80
C PRO A 119 5.65 3.40 -15.27
N ALA A 120 6.60 3.96 -14.51
CA ALA A 120 8.02 3.90 -14.82
C ALA A 120 8.55 2.46 -14.73
N PHE A 121 8.14 1.72 -13.70
CA PHE A 121 8.47 0.30 -13.54
C PHE A 121 7.97 -0.54 -14.71
N VAL A 122 6.72 -0.36 -15.12
CA VAL A 122 6.13 -1.05 -16.28
C VAL A 122 6.89 -0.70 -17.56
N LYS A 123 7.21 0.57 -17.79
CA LYS A 123 7.95 1.03 -18.96
C LYS A 123 9.37 0.42 -19.02
N THR A 124 10.03 0.28 -17.89
CA THR A 124 11.39 -0.28 -17.82
C THR A 124 11.43 -1.78 -18.11
N HIS A 125 10.47 -2.55 -17.54
CA HIS A 125 10.51 -4.00 -17.60
C HIS A 125 9.66 -4.61 -18.73
N PHE A 126 8.64 -3.88 -19.20
CA PHE A 126 7.70 -4.34 -20.23
C PHE A 126 7.51 -3.31 -21.35
N PRO A 127 8.57 -2.80 -22.00
CA PRO A 127 8.48 -1.70 -22.96
C PRO A 127 7.58 -2.01 -24.17
N GLN A 128 7.48 -3.29 -24.55
CA GLN A 128 6.67 -3.72 -25.68
C GLN A 128 5.19 -4.01 -25.33
N ARG A 129 4.84 -4.00 -24.03
CA ARG A 129 3.51 -4.37 -23.53
C ARG A 129 2.98 -3.38 -22.47
N ILE A 130 3.38 -2.11 -22.57
CA ILE A 130 2.98 -1.06 -21.63
C ILE A 130 1.45 -0.97 -21.48
N PRO A 131 0.63 -0.94 -22.56
CA PRO A 131 -0.82 -0.84 -22.40
C PRO A 131 -1.42 -2.03 -21.65
N THR A 132 -0.94 -3.24 -21.93
CA THR A 132 -1.40 -4.48 -21.29
C THR A 132 -1.13 -4.45 -19.78
N PHE A 133 0.11 -4.14 -19.38
CA PHE A 133 0.45 -4.12 -17.95
C PHE A 133 -0.17 -2.93 -17.21
N THR A 134 -0.38 -1.81 -17.90
CA THR A 134 -1.15 -0.69 -17.35
C THR A 134 -2.59 -1.12 -17.06
N ALA A 135 -3.24 -1.81 -17.99
CA ALA A 135 -4.58 -2.36 -17.78
C ALA A 135 -4.61 -3.37 -16.63
N VAL A 136 -3.64 -4.29 -16.58
CA VAL A 136 -3.55 -5.31 -15.53
C VAL A 136 -3.43 -4.67 -14.13
N TYR A 137 -2.49 -3.75 -13.93
CA TYR A 137 -2.34 -3.15 -12.61
C TYR A 137 -3.51 -2.22 -12.24
N SER A 138 -4.10 -1.51 -13.20
CA SER A 138 -5.27 -0.65 -12.95
C SER A 138 -6.50 -1.49 -12.56
N THR A 139 -6.70 -2.64 -13.23
CA THR A 139 -7.76 -3.59 -12.86
C THR A 139 -7.51 -4.18 -11.48
N ALA A 140 -6.26 -4.58 -11.18
CA ALA A 140 -5.89 -5.09 -9.86
C ALA A 140 -6.11 -4.06 -8.75
N LEU A 141 -5.77 -2.78 -8.98
CA LEU A 141 -6.05 -1.67 -8.06
C LEU A 141 -7.55 -1.55 -7.76
N THR A 142 -8.37 -1.53 -8.81
CA THR A 142 -9.83 -1.37 -8.67
C THR A 142 -10.46 -2.57 -7.99
N ALA A 143 -10.10 -3.78 -8.41
CA ALA A 143 -10.58 -5.03 -7.81
C ALA A 143 -10.22 -5.09 -6.31
N MET A 144 -8.99 -4.69 -5.96
CA MET A 144 -8.56 -4.72 -4.56
C MET A 144 -9.22 -3.62 -3.72
N ALA A 145 -9.50 -2.45 -4.29
CA ALA A 145 -10.28 -1.41 -3.60
C ALA A 145 -11.65 -1.94 -3.19
N PHE A 146 -12.32 -2.63 -4.10
CA PHE A 146 -13.62 -3.25 -3.87
C PHE A 146 -13.54 -4.37 -2.82
N LEU A 147 -12.63 -5.33 -3.03
CA LEU A 147 -12.45 -6.48 -2.12
C LEU A 147 -12.11 -6.04 -0.70
N SER A 148 -11.13 -5.16 -0.53
CA SER A 148 -10.72 -4.71 0.80
C SER A 148 -11.82 -3.95 1.54
N SER A 149 -12.63 -3.18 0.82
CA SER A 149 -13.76 -2.46 1.43
C SER A 149 -14.88 -3.38 1.90
N ILE A 150 -15.15 -4.46 1.15
CA ILE A 150 -16.21 -5.42 1.54
C ILE A 150 -15.73 -6.39 2.62
N VAL A 151 -14.49 -6.85 2.53
CA VAL A 151 -13.98 -7.95 3.37
C VAL A 151 -13.54 -7.45 4.75
N VAL A 152 -13.08 -6.20 4.90
CA VAL A 152 -12.49 -5.72 6.15
C VAL A 152 -13.49 -5.67 7.32
N ALA A 153 -14.74 -5.26 7.08
CA ALA A 153 -15.74 -5.20 8.13
C ALA A 153 -16.18 -6.60 8.63
N PRO A 154 -16.52 -7.58 7.78
CA PRO A 154 -16.75 -8.95 8.24
C PRO A 154 -15.52 -9.56 8.94
N MET A 155 -14.30 -9.23 8.49
CA MET A 155 -13.08 -9.68 9.15
C MET A 155 -12.93 -9.10 10.56
N SER A 156 -13.22 -7.80 10.74
CA SER A 156 -13.14 -7.18 12.07
C SER A 156 -14.09 -7.85 13.07
N HIS A 157 -15.28 -8.22 12.63
CA HIS A 157 -16.26 -8.89 13.49
C HIS A 157 -15.94 -10.38 13.75
N SER A 158 -15.24 -11.05 12.83
CA SER A 158 -14.90 -12.48 12.97
C SER A 158 -13.60 -12.75 13.71
N MET A 159 -12.68 -11.76 13.72
CA MET A 159 -11.38 -11.89 14.39
C MET A 159 -11.46 -11.50 15.87
N SER A 160 -10.83 -12.29 16.74
CA SER A 160 -10.71 -11.96 18.17
C SER A 160 -9.98 -10.65 18.45
N THR A 161 -9.15 -10.21 17.50
CA THR A 161 -8.39 -8.94 17.54
C THR A 161 -9.16 -7.76 16.96
N GLY A 162 -10.39 -7.97 16.45
CA GLY A 162 -11.23 -6.94 15.88
C GLY A 162 -10.59 -6.25 14.66
N TRP A 163 -10.83 -4.95 14.50
CA TRP A 163 -10.30 -4.14 13.41
C TRP A 163 -8.77 -4.17 13.29
N ARG A 164 -8.06 -4.38 14.40
CA ARG A 164 -6.58 -4.47 14.41
C ARG A 164 -6.09 -5.65 13.59
N GLY A 165 -6.71 -6.83 13.77
CA GLY A 165 -6.39 -8.02 12.98
C GLY A 165 -6.73 -7.84 11.51
N ALA A 166 -7.89 -7.27 11.21
CA ALA A 166 -8.34 -7.02 9.84
C ALA A 166 -7.39 -6.07 9.09
N ILE A 167 -6.95 -4.97 9.72
CA ILE A 167 -5.97 -4.04 9.12
C ILE A 167 -4.57 -4.65 9.06
N GLY A 168 -4.13 -5.36 10.10
CA GLY A 168 -2.82 -6.00 10.17
C GLY A 168 -2.65 -7.08 9.10
N PHE A 169 -3.71 -7.79 8.75
CA PHE A 169 -3.71 -8.78 7.67
C PHE A 169 -3.23 -8.19 6.33
N TRP A 170 -3.68 -6.98 5.97
CA TRP A 170 -3.21 -6.29 4.77
C TRP A 170 -1.73 -5.92 4.84
N GLY A 171 -1.24 -5.61 6.04
CA GLY A 171 0.19 -5.38 6.27
C GLY A 171 1.05 -6.64 6.05
N LEU A 172 0.56 -7.82 6.47
CA LEU A 172 1.22 -9.10 6.21
C LEU A 172 1.24 -9.45 4.72
N LEU A 173 0.13 -9.19 4.02
CA LEU A 173 0.11 -9.34 2.56
C LEU A 173 1.09 -8.40 1.86
N ALA A 174 1.29 -7.19 2.41
CA ALA A 174 2.27 -6.25 1.87
C ALA A 174 3.71 -6.75 2.01
N LEU A 175 4.04 -7.53 3.02
CA LEU A 175 5.36 -8.16 3.14
C LEU A 175 5.67 -9.11 1.98
N LEU A 176 4.67 -9.79 1.43
CA LEU A 176 4.87 -10.65 0.26
C LEU A 176 5.30 -9.85 -0.97
N ALA A 177 4.89 -8.58 -1.07
CA ALA A 177 5.29 -7.69 -2.16
C ALA A 177 6.72 -7.14 -2.01
N VAL A 178 7.30 -7.19 -0.82
CA VAL A 178 8.71 -6.81 -0.60
C VAL A 178 9.66 -7.80 -1.29
N ILE A 179 9.30 -9.10 -1.34
CA ILE A 179 10.12 -10.14 -1.94
C ILE A 179 10.49 -9.82 -3.40
N PRO A 180 9.52 -9.61 -4.32
CA PRO A 180 9.85 -9.25 -5.69
C PRO A 180 10.46 -7.85 -5.83
N ALA A 181 10.20 -6.92 -4.90
CA ALA A 181 10.84 -5.62 -4.89
C ALA A 181 12.33 -5.68 -4.54
N ALA A 182 12.76 -6.68 -3.76
CA ALA A 182 14.14 -6.87 -3.35
C ALA A 182 15.01 -7.55 -4.42
N ILE A 183 14.43 -8.06 -5.51
CA ILE A 183 15.21 -8.74 -6.57
C ILE A 183 15.83 -7.67 -7.46
N PRO A 184 17.18 -7.55 -7.49
CA PRO A 184 17.86 -6.67 -8.43
C PRO A 184 17.69 -7.23 -9.83
N VAL A 185 17.13 -6.45 -10.74
CA VAL A 185 16.91 -6.79 -12.15
C VAL A 185 17.74 -5.87 -13.02
#